data_63d3329ba92e23c1004dd5d7ac186675
#
_entry.id   63d3329ba92e23c1004dd5d7ac186675
#
_cell.length_a   1.000
_cell.length_b   1.000
_cell.length_c   1.000
_cell.angle_alpha   90.00
_cell.angle_beta   90.00
_cell.angle_gamma   90.00
#
_symmetry.space_group_name_H-M   'P 1'
#
loop_
_entity.id
_entity.type
_entity.pdbx_description
1 polymer ?
#
loop_
_entity_poly.entity_id
_entity_poly.type
_entity_poly.pdbx_seq_one_letter_code
_entity_poly.pdbx_strand_id
1 'polypeptide(L)'
;MKNLRIKCIALAITLSSMTLSAQADTVYVHAGHLVDVEKGKVLSDQRIKIDGERIVAVEPWSAPPANSTVIDWSNKTVLPGLIDMHTHISDWDMTNNVAEPLLHSPQDVALMGAKHAYQTLRAGFTTVHDLGTYRAFTDVALRDAINANRVLGPRMNVVGAYITVAGGGGEVTGFAPGVEIPADMRVGVYRDANDAKLKTRYLFQHGVDTIKMMGTGSVLAEGTEPGQMEMTEEEMRAVVQEAKVHKSYATVHAHGAEGIKAAIRAGVKSVEHASLLDDEGIKLAKDNGTYLVMDIYNGDYINEVGHQENWPESYLRKNAETTDVQRQAFRKAVKAGVKIAYGTDAGVYPIGTNAKQFAYMVKFGMTPMQAIQSATVVAADLLNWQQDVGAVSAGRFADMIAVDGDPLADISVLEKLPVVMKGGALVPADLLPGL
;
A
#
# COMPACT_ATOMS: atom_id res chain seq x y z
N MET A 1 3.24 27.52 -83.32
CA MET A 1 2.83 27.24 -81.91
C MET A 1 3.13 25.78 -81.64
N LYS A 2 4.18 25.49 -80.85
CA LYS A 2 4.68 24.14 -80.62
C LYS A 2 4.23 23.73 -79.22
N ASN A 3 3.42 22.67 -79.11
CA ASN A 3 2.97 22.08 -77.87
C ASN A 3 4.11 21.32 -77.15
N LEU A 4 4.51 21.77 -75.95
CA LEU A 4 5.46 21.09 -75.11
C LEU A 4 4.68 20.21 -74.11
N ARG A 5 4.75 18.88 -74.26
CA ARG A 5 4.17 17.90 -73.33
C ARG A 5 5.20 17.58 -72.21
N ILE A 6 4.94 18.03 -71.04
CA ILE A 6 5.70 17.65 -69.81
C ILE A 6 5.21 16.26 -69.34
N LYS A 7 6.11 15.29 -69.38
CA LYS A 7 5.87 13.96 -68.75
C LYS A 7 6.28 14.03 -67.31
N CYS A 8 5.29 13.97 -66.41
CA CYS A 8 5.55 13.74 -64.98
C CYS A 8 5.87 12.27 -64.78
N ILE A 9 7.11 11.96 -64.35
CA ILE A 9 7.49 10.63 -63.85
C ILE A 9 7.24 10.64 -62.36
N ALA A 10 6.24 9.91 -61.92
CA ALA A 10 5.97 9.67 -60.50
C ALA A 10 6.93 8.56 -60.01
N LEU A 11 7.90 8.95 -59.19
CA LEU A 11 8.78 8.02 -58.48
C LEU A 11 8.08 7.56 -57.21
N ALA A 12 7.53 6.36 -57.19
CA ALA A 12 6.95 5.75 -55.99
C ALA A 12 8.09 5.24 -55.11
N ILE A 13 8.41 5.98 -54.04
CA ILE A 13 9.29 5.50 -52.96
C ILE A 13 8.47 4.67 -52.02
N THR A 14 8.58 3.34 -52.10
CA THR A 14 8.08 2.40 -51.08
C THR A 14 8.97 2.49 -49.86
N LEU A 15 8.53 3.25 -48.83
CA LEU A 15 9.11 3.16 -47.50
C LEU A 15 8.65 1.83 -46.89
N SER A 16 9.52 0.82 -46.92
CA SER A 16 9.39 -0.35 -46.04
C SER A 16 9.72 0.10 -44.64
N SER A 17 8.69 0.35 -43.82
CA SER A 17 8.83 0.53 -42.38
C SER A 17 9.21 -0.83 -41.79
N MET A 18 10.50 -1.12 -41.62
CA MET A 18 10.98 -2.12 -40.71
C MET A 18 10.64 -1.64 -39.29
N THR A 19 9.54 -2.10 -38.75
CA THR A 19 9.33 -2.07 -37.31
C THR A 19 10.36 -3.01 -36.70
N LEU A 20 11.51 -2.49 -36.25
CA LEU A 20 12.32 -3.19 -35.27
C LEU A 20 11.44 -3.29 -34.01
N SER A 21 10.76 -4.41 -33.83
CA SER A 21 10.36 -4.83 -32.49
C SER A 21 11.64 -4.96 -31.69
N ALA A 22 11.91 -4.02 -30.80
CA ALA A 22 12.86 -4.27 -29.73
C ALA A 22 12.31 -5.47 -28.96
N GLN A 23 12.82 -6.66 -29.24
CA GLN A 23 12.53 -7.87 -28.49
C GLN A 23 13.12 -7.60 -27.13
N ALA A 24 12.27 -7.44 -26.12
CA ALA A 24 12.72 -7.33 -24.74
C ALA A 24 13.59 -8.56 -24.45
N ASP A 25 14.81 -8.32 -23.95
CA ASP A 25 15.72 -9.43 -23.65
C ASP A 25 15.09 -10.29 -22.56
N THR A 26 14.88 -11.58 -22.87
CA THR A 26 14.40 -12.56 -21.89
C THR A 26 15.42 -12.69 -20.77
N VAL A 27 14.98 -12.44 -19.53
CA VAL A 27 15.78 -12.60 -18.32
C VAL A 27 15.38 -13.90 -17.61
N TYR A 28 16.35 -14.60 -17.09
CA TYR A 28 16.14 -15.79 -16.28
C TYR A 28 16.63 -15.54 -14.86
N VAL A 29 15.84 -15.92 -13.86
CA VAL A 29 16.27 -15.93 -12.45
C VAL A 29 16.42 -17.37 -12.00
N HIS A 30 17.58 -17.71 -11.42
CA HIS A 30 17.82 -18.95 -10.73
C HIS A 30 17.50 -18.77 -9.25
N ALA A 31 16.39 -19.29 -8.77
CA ALA A 31 15.98 -19.23 -7.38
C ALA A 31 16.34 -20.53 -6.66
N GLY A 32 17.23 -20.48 -5.66
CA GLY A 32 17.57 -21.66 -4.85
C GLY A 32 16.37 -22.17 -4.06
N HIS A 33 15.64 -21.27 -3.45
CA HIS A 33 14.34 -21.53 -2.82
C HIS A 33 13.33 -20.51 -3.31
N LEU A 34 12.10 -20.95 -3.62
CA LEU A 34 10.98 -20.10 -4.01
C LEU A 34 9.80 -20.36 -3.08
N VAL A 35 9.33 -19.34 -2.38
CA VAL A 35 8.11 -19.41 -1.57
C VAL A 35 6.89 -19.33 -2.50
N ASP A 36 6.25 -20.47 -2.75
CA ASP A 36 4.97 -20.57 -3.44
C ASP A 36 3.84 -20.23 -2.46
N VAL A 37 3.52 -18.95 -2.38
CA VAL A 37 2.51 -18.41 -1.44
C VAL A 37 1.10 -18.86 -1.78
N GLU A 38 0.82 -19.20 -3.04
CA GLU A 38 -0.50 -19.69 -3.47
C GLU A 38 -0.76 -21.11 -2.92
N LYS A 39 0.29 -21.94 -2.86
CA LYS A 39 0.20 -23.33 -2.37
C LYS A 39 0.72 -23.50 -0.95
N GLY A 40 1.24 -22.46 -0.33
CA GLY A 40 1.77 -22.47 1.04
C GLY A 40 2.97 -23.43 1.21
N LYS A 41 3.88 -23.48 0.24
CA LYS A 41 5.06 -24.37 0.25
C LYS A 41 6.29 -23.70 -0.31
N VAL A 42 7.46 -24.29 -0.08
CA VAL A 42 8.73 -23.88 -0.70
C VAL A 42 9.08 -24.85 -1.84
N LEU A 43 9.42 -24.30 -2.98
CA LEU A 43 9.98 -25.01 -4.12
C LEU A 43 11.50 -24.81 -4.12
N SER A 44 12.26 -25.89 -4.34
CA SER A 44 13.71 -25.82 -4.46
C SER A 44 14.11 -25.72 -5.92
N ASP A 45 15.18 -24.97 -6.17
CA ASP A 45 15.91 -24.96 -7.44
C ASP A 45 14.99 -24.67 -8.64
N GLN A 46 14.49 -23.43 -8.70
CA GLN A 46 13.53 -22.99 -9.72
C GLN A 46 14.17 -22.03 -10.72
N ARG A 47 13.75 -22.13 -11.97
CA ARG A 47 13.99 -21.16 -13.04
C ARG A 47 12.75 -20.30 -13.23
N ILE A 48 12.90 -18.99 -13.10
CA ILE A 48 11.86 -18.03 -13.38
C ILE A 48 12.22 -17.33 -14.69
N LYS A 49 11.39 -17.49 -15.71
CA LYS A 49 11.55 -16.83 -17.02
C LYS A 49 10.73 -15.54 -17.05
N ILE A 50 11.37 -14.44 -17.44
CA ILE A 50 10.78 -13.12 -17.51
C ILE A 50 10.92 -12.59 -18.94
N ASP A 51 9.85 -12.00 -19.47
CA ASP A 51 9.82 -11.30 -20.74
C ASP A 51 9.21 -9.90 -20.53
N GLY A 52 10.00 -8.87 -20.78
CA GLY A 52 9.66 -7.51 -20.38
C GLY A 52 9.43 -7.42 -18.87
N GLU A 53 8.27 -6.93 -18.46
CA GLU A 53 7.93 -6.75 -17.04
C GLU A 53 7.24 -7.98 -16.41
N ARG A 54 6.97 -9.07 -17.19
CA ARG A 54 6.12 -10.16 -16.70
C ARG A 54 6.83 -11.50 -16.65
N ILE A 55 6.43 -12.29 -15.65
CA ILE A 55 6.81 -13.69 -15.53
C ILE A 55 6.10 -14.49 -16.62
N VAL A 56 6.86 -15.27 -17.41
CA VAL A 56 6.33 -16.12 -18.47
C VAL A 56 6.18 -17.55 -17.97
N ALA A 57 7.15 -18.05 -17.19
CA ALA A 57 7.13 -19.41 -16.65
C ALA A 57 7.91 -19.50 -15.34
N VAL A 58 7.50 -20.45 -14.49
CA VAL A 58 8.24 -20.92 -13.32
C VAL A 58 8.37 -22.44 -13.45
N GLU A 59 9.58 -22.94 -13.50
CA GLU A 59 9.91 -24.34 -13.84
C GLU A 59 11.08 -24.83 -12.98
N PRO A 60 11.28 -26.16 -12.81
CA PRO A 60 12.51 -26.67 -12.24
C PRO A 60 13.73 -26.13 -12.98
N TRP A 61 14.81 -25.87 -12.24
CA TRP A 61 16.02 -25.30 -12.83
C TRP A 61 16.57 -26.17 -13.97
N SER A 62 16.85 -25.52 -15.06
CA SER A 62 17.67 -26.03 -16.15
C SER A 62 18.39 -24.86 -16.81
N ALA A 63 19.60 -25.10 -17.31
CA ALA A 63 20.38 -24.03 -17.93
C ALA A 63 19.58 -23.36 -19.06
N PRO A 64 19.45 -22.02 -19.03
CA PRO A 64 18.80 -21.27 -20.09
C PRO A 64 19.64 -21.34 -21.39
N PRO A 65 19.09 -20.87 -22.54
CA PRO A 65 19.84 -20.79 -23.79
C PRO A 65 21.16 -20.03 -23.63
N ALA A 66 22.16 -20.39 -24.41
CA ALA A 66 23.45 -19.69 -24.41
C ALA A 66 23.24 -18.18 -24.68
N ASN A 67 24.03 -17.34 -24.01
CA ASN A 67 23.96 -15.88 -24.06
C ASN A 67 22.69 -15.24 -23.46
N SER A 68 21.88 -15.99 -22.69
CA SER A 68 20.78 -15.41 -21.92
C SER A 68 21.30 -14.61 -20.72
N THR A 69 20.59 -13.54 -20.36
CA THR A 69 20.80 -12.85 -19.09
C THR A 69 20.27 -13.71 -17.95
N VAL A 70 21.15 -14.07 -17.01
CA VAL A 70 20.80 -14.87 -15.82
C VAL A 70 21.10 -14.08 -14.57
N ILE A 71 20.10 -13.95 -13.71
CA ILE A 71 20.24 -13.41 -12.35
C ILE A 71 20.34 -14.60 -11.42
N ASP A 72 21.49 -14.74 -10.77
CA ASP A 72 21.77 -15.89 -9.89
C ASP A 72 21.37 -15.57 -8.43
N TRP A 73 20.28 -16.18 -7.98
CA TRP A 73 19.78 -16.21 -6.61
C TRP A 73 19.73 -17.66 -6.08
N SER A 74 20.62 -18.53 -6.57
CA SER A 74 20.68 -19.95 -6.18
C SER A 74 20.97 -20.18 -4.70
N ASN A 75 21.56 -19.20 -4.02
CA ASN A 75 21.84 -19.22 -2.58
C ASN A 75 20.83 -18.43 -1.74
N LYS A 76 19.72 -17.97 -2.34
CA LYS A 76 18.71 -17.12 -1.69
C LYS A 76 17.34 -17.77 -1.65
N THR A 77 16.49 -17.23 -0.77
CA THR A 77 15.06 -17.50 -0.77
C THR A 77 14.34 -16.35 -1.49
N VAL A 78 13.63 -16.71 -2.55
CA VAL A 78 12.85 -15.76 -3.39
C VAL A 78 11.39 -15.76 -2.93
N LEU A 79 10.83 -14.57 -2.78
CA LEU A 79 9.42 -14.35 -2.48
C LEU A 79 8.83 -13.41 -3.54
N PRO A 80 7.48 -13.38 -3.70
CA PRO A 80 6.84 -12.24 -4.38
C PRO A 80 7.24 -10.94 -3.74
N GLY A 81 7.28 -9.85 -4.50
CA GLY A 81 7.37 -8.52 -3.94
C GLY A 81 6.24 -8.30 -2.91
N LEU A 82 6.59 -7.75 -1.77
CA LEU A 82 5.67 -7.54 -0.65
C LEU A 82 4.68 -6.42 -0.96
N ILE A 83 3.51 -6.51 -0.35
CA ILE A 83 2.42 -5.53 -0.49
C ILE A 83 2.07 -5.00 0.90
N ASP A 84 2.07 -3.69 1.05
CA ASP A 84 1.63 -3.00 2.26
C ASP A 84 0.31 -2.29 1.99
N MET A 85 -0.75 -2.67 2.71
CA MET A 85 -2.11 -2.19 2.47
C MET A 85 -2.46 -0.93 3.26
N HIS A 86 -1.50 -0.37 4.01
CA HIS A 86 -1.72 0.86 4.76
C HIS A 86 -0.41 1.62 4.94
N THR A 87 -0.18 2.59 4.05
CA THR A 87 0.99 3.48 4.11
C THR A 87 0.57 4.93 3.96
N HIS A 88 1.47 5.84 4.35
CA HIS A 88 1.38 7.29 4.16
C HIS A 88 2.69 7.82 3.56
N ILE A 89 3.16 7.17 2.48
CA ILE A 89 4.45 7.52 1.86
C ILE A 89 4.44 8.88 1.18
N SER A 90 3.26 9.39 0.85
CA SER A 90 3.04 10.71 0.26
C SER A 90 2.76 11.77 1.31
N ASP A 91 3.30 11.60 2.51
CA ASP A 91 3.19 12.53 3.61
C ASP A 91 4.55 12.70 4.32
N TRP A 92 4.64 13.51 5.37
CA TRP A 92 5.84 13.62 6.21
C TRP A 92 5.84 12.56 7.31
N ASP A 93 6.99 12.31 7.90
CA ASP A 93 7.10 11.44 9.08
C ASP A 93 6.41 12.10 10.29
N MET A 94 5.73 11.30 11.11
CA MET A 94 5.06 11.79 12.32
C MET A 94 6.09 12.37 13.30
N THR A 95 5.75 13.50 13.91
CA THR A 95 6.57 14.20 14.90
C THR A 95 5.76 14.59 16.13
N ASN A 96 6.39 15.18 17.14
CA ASN A 96 5.72 15.76 18.31
C ASN A 96 5.03 17.10 18.01
N ASN A 97 5.20 17.65 16.82
CA ASN A 97 4.68 18.96 16.43
C ASN A 97 3.34 18.83 15.72
N VAL A 98 2.24 19.06 16.41
CA VAL A 98 0.89 19.04 15.84
C VAL A 98 0.69 20.00 14.65
N ALA A 99 1.56 21.02 14.52
CA ALA A 99 1.54 21.98 13.42
C ALA A 99 2.36 21.51 12.20
N GLU A 100 3.06 20.39 12.28
CA GLU A 100 3.91 19.86 11.21
C GLU A 100 3.21 19.87 9.84
N PRO A 101 1.95 19.43 9.71
CA PRO A 101 1.22 19.46 8.45
C PRO A 101 1.17 20.85 7.78
N LEU A 102 1.17 21.90 8.56
CA LEU A 102 1.08 23.28 8.06
C LEU A 102 2.42 23.88 7.63
N LEU A 103 3.55 23.21 7.99
CA LEU A 103 4.88 23.69 7.70
C LEU A 103 5.39 23.29 6.30
N HIS A 104 4.75 22.31 5.66
CA HIS A 104 5.16 21.77 4.38
C HIS A 104 4.21 22.18 3.26
N SER A 105 4.76 22.64 2.15
CA SER A 105 3.99 22.86 0.93
C SER A 105 3.62 21.54 0.25
N PRO A 106 2.58 21.48 -0.61
CA PRO A 106 2.30 20.27 -1.40
C PRO A 106 3.51 19.81 -2.23
N GLN A 107 4.38 20.73 -2.67
CA GLN A 107 5.58 20.42 -3.43
C GLN A 107 6.64 19.74 -2.55
N ASP A 108 6.82 20.22 -1.30
CA ASP A 108 7.74 19.59 -0.33
C ASP A 108 7.30 18.17 -0.02
N VAL A 109 5.99 17.98 0.25
CA VAL A 109 5.39 16.67 0.52
C VAL A 109 5.57 15.71 -0.66
N ALA A 110 5.37 16.17 -1.89
CA ALA A 110 5.58 15.34 -3.09
C ALA A 110 7.06 14.93 -3.26
N LEU A 111 8.02 15.81 -2.94
CA LEU A 111 9.45 15.50 -3.00
C LEU A 111 9.87 14.54 -1.87
N MET A 112 9.34 14.71 -0.66
CA MET A 112 9.52 13.74 0.44
C MET A 112 8.96 12.37 0.05
N GLY A 113 7.76 12.35 -0.54
CA GLY A 113 7.12 11.14 -1.04
C GLY A 113 7.98 10.38 -2.05
N ALA A 114 8.73 11.07 -2.91
CA ALA A 114 9.66 10.42 -3.83
C ALA A 114 10.80 9.67 -3.11
N LYS A 115 11.33 10.23 -2.01
CA LYS A 115 12.31 9.58 -1.13
C LYS A 115 11.67 8.37 -0.45
N HIS A 116 10.50 8.55 0.16
CA HIS A 116 9.76 7.52 0.88
C HIS A 116 9.39 6.34 -0.04
N ALA A 117 8.98 6.63 -1.28
CA ALA A 117 8.69 5.61 -2.28
C ALA A 117 9.91 4.73 -2.59
N TYR A 118 11.09 5.33 -2.74
CA TYR A 118 12.31 4.57 -2.94
C TYR A 118 12.67 3.73 -1.70
N GLN A 119 12.57 4.29 -0.48
CA GLN A 119 12.82 3.57 0.77
C GLN A 119 11.89 2.36 0.93
N THR A 120 10.59 2.55 0.67
CA THR A 120 9.58 1.48 0.71
C THR A 120 9.90 0.38 -0.28
N LEU A 121 10.23 0.74 -1.53
CA LEU A 121 10.63 -0.21 -2.56
C LEU A 121 11.90 -0.98 -2.16
N ARG A 122 12.91 -0.31 -1.61
CA ARG A 122 14.15 -0.93 -1.12
C ARG A 122 13.92 -1.88 0.05
N ALA A 123 12.92 -1.61 0.90
CA ALA A 123 12.50 -2.51 1.96
C ALA A 123 11.77 -3.77 1.46
N GLY A 124 11.57 -3.91 0.14
CA GLY A 124 10.95 -5.09 -0.47
C GLY A 124 9.46 -4.95 -0.77
N PHE A 125 8.85 -3.82 -0.45
CA PHE A 125 7.44 -3.56 -0.74
C PHE A 125 7.31 -2.98 -2.16
N THR A 126 6.98 -3.85 -3.11
CA THR A 126 6.86 -3.49 -4.53
C THR A 126 5.50 -2.94 -4.90
N THR A 127 4.52 -3.07 -4.00
CA THR A 127 3.16 -2.55 -4.15
C THR A 127 2.68 -1.98 -2.81
N VAL A 128 1.96 -0.87 -2.83
CA VAL A 128 1.36 -0.25 -1.64
C VAL A 128 -0.06 0.23 -1.90
N HIS A 129 -0.86 0.27 -0.84
CA HIS A 129 -2.08 1.06 -0.74
C HIS A 129 -1.78 2.27 0.14
N ASP A 130 -1.60 3.43 -0.48
CA ASP A 130 -1.31 4.69 0.21
C ASP A 130 -2.62 5.33 0.63
N LEU A 131 -2.88 5.34 1.95
CA LEU A 131 -4.22 5.57 2.49
C LEU A 131 -4.49 7.02 2.89
N GLY A 132 -3.86 7.94 2.20
CA GLY A 132 -4.17 9.35 2.28
C GLY A 132 -2.99 10.22 2.67
N THR A 133 -3.18 11.48 2.41
CA THR A 133 -2.26 12.56 2.70
C THR A 133 -3.05 13.77 3.12
N TYR A 134 -2.49 14.60 4.00
CA TYR A 134 -3.12 15.86 4.37
C TYR A 134 -3.06 16.90 3.23
N ARG A 135 -2.01 16.88 2.40
CA ARG A 135 -1.92 17.70 1.18
C ARG A 135 -2.57 16.94 0.01
N ALA A 136 -3.83 17.22 -0.27
CA ALA A 136 -4.62 16.45 -1.23
C ALA A 136 -3.92 16.21 -2.56
N PHE A 137 -3.99 14.97 -3.07
CA PHE A 137 -3.50 14.51 -4.37
C PHE A 137 -1.98 14.47 -4.54
N THR A 138 -1.17 14.63 -3.48
CA THR A 138 0.28 14.41 -3.55
C THR A 138 0.60 12.94 -3.83
N ASP A 139 -0.20 12.02 -3.30
CA ASP A 139 -0.16 10.58 -3.59
C ASP A 139 -0.49 10.26 -5.06
N VAL A 140 -1.51 10.90 -5.63
CA VAL A 140 -1.86 10.79 -7.06
C VAL A 140 -0.68 11.25 -7.93
N ALA A 141 -0.08 12.39 -7.60
CA ALA A 141 1.05 12.93 -8.33
C ALA A 141 2.28 12.00 -8.24
N LEU A 142 2.56 11.42 -7.07
CA LEU A 142 3.64 10.47 -6.85
C LEU A 142 3.42 9.17 -7.62
N ARG A 143 2.23 8.57 -7.54
CA ARG A 143 1.85 7.39 -8.33
C ARG A 143 2.07 7.61 -9.83
N ASP A 144 1.59 8.74 -10.35
CA ASP A 144 1.68 9.06 -11.77
C ASP A 144 3.13 9.31 -12.20
N ALA A 145 3.96 9.89 -11.33
CA ALA A 145 5.39 10.04 -11.56
C ALA A 145 6.12 8.68 -11.59
N ILE A 146 5.75 7.75 -10.71
CA ILE A 146 6.29 6.37 -10.70
C ILE A 146 5.84 5.61 -11.96
N ASN A 147 4.57 5.67 -12.32
CA ASN A 147 4.03 5.03 -13.53
C ASN A 147 4.67 5.56 -14.82
N ALA A 148 5.07 6.83 -14.81
CA ALA A 148 5.80 7.47 -15.93
C ALA A 148 7.33 7.24 -15.87
N ASN A 149 7.83 6.39 -14.95
CA ASN A 149 9.26 6.14 -14.72
C ASN A 149 10.09 7.40 -14.43
N ARG A 150 9.49 8.43 -13.83
CA ARG A 150 10.18 9.66 -13.39
C ARG A 150 10.73 9.54 -11.96
N VAL A 151 10.12 8.68 -11.16
CA VAL A 151 10.49 8.38 -9.77
C VAL A 151 10.53 6.87 -9.60
N LEU A 152 11.52 6.36 -8.86
CA LEU A 152 11.54 4.95 -8.45
C LEU A 152 10.69 4.78 -7.18
N GLY A 153 9.78 3.84 -7.23
CA GLY A 153 8.88 3.53 -6.13
C GLY A 153 8.06 2.27 -6.38
N PRO A 154 7.23 1.86 -5.41
CA PRO A 154 6.32 0.74 -5.56
C PRO A 154 5.19 1.05 -6.57
N ARG A 155 4.42 0.04 -6.95
CA ARG A 155 3.10 0.25 -7.57
C ARG A 155 2.17 0.79 -6.49
N MET A 156 1.44 1.86 -6.78
CA MET A 156 0.60 2.52 -5.79
C MET A 156 -0.87 2.45 -6.15
N ASN A 157 -1.70 2.14 -5.16
CA ASN A 157 -3.13 2.43 -5.14
C ASN A 157 -3.33 3.60 -4.17
N VAL A 158 -4.05 4.66 -4.57
CA VAL A 158 -4.07 5.94 -3.87
C VAL A 158 -5.48 6.47 -3.64
N VAL A 159 -5.68 7.31 -2.62
CA VAL A 159 -6.99 7.79 -2.16
C VAL A 159 -7.16 9.32 -2.22
N GLY A 160 -6.08 10.08 -2.39
CA GLY A 160 -6.10 11.54 -2.62
C GLY A 160 -6.30 12.40 -1.37
N ALA A 161 -7.30 12.09 -0.57
CA ALA A 161 -7.60 12.77 0.70
C ALA A 161 -8.57 11.92 1.54
N TYR A 162 -8.61 12.16 2.84
CA TYR A 162 -9.55 11.50 3.76
C TYR A 162 -10.97 12.05 3.60
N ILE A 163 -11.99 11.19 3.49
CA ILE A 163 -13.38 11.56 3.71
C ILE A 163 -13.62 11.58 5.23
N THR A 164 -13.82 12.75 5.80
CA THR A 164 -13.88 12.98 7.24
C THR A 164 -14.89 14.09 7.61
N VAL A 165 -15.41 14.04 8.81
CA VAL A 165 -16.23 15.14 9.37
C VAL A 165 -15.34 16.33 9.77
N ALA A 166 -15.92 17.51 9.88
CA ALA A 166 -15.20 18.66 10.41
C ALA A 166 -14.81 18.41 11.88
N GLY A 167 -13.53 18.61 12.19
CA GLY A 167 -12.94 18.32 13.50
C GLY A 167 -12.69 16.82 13.75
N GLY A 168 -12.88 15.95 12.77
CA GLY A 168 -12.63 14.51 12.87
C GLY A 168 -11.16 14.15 12.68
N GLY A 169 -10.85 12.86 12.89
CA GLY A 169 -9.50 12.32 12.89
C GLY A 169 -8.73 12.42 11.58
N GLY A 170 -9.41 12.75 10.47
CA GLY A 170 -8.77 12.98 9.16
C GLY A 170 -8.57 14.46 8.84
N GLU A 171 -8.91 15.36 9.73
CA GLU A 171 -8.63 16.79 9.58
C GLU A 171 -7.46 17.22 10.46
N VAL A 172 -6.75 18.26 10.06
CA VAL A 172 -5.73 18.87 10.90
C VAL A 172 -6.41 19.64 12.02
N THR A 173 -6.24 19.20 13.26
CA THR A 173 -6.94 19.66 14.45
C THR A 173 -5.97 20.12 15.55
N GLY A 174 -6.47 20.58 16.70
CA GLY A 174 -5.65 21.00 17.85
C GLY A 174 -5.24 22.47 17.85
N PHE A 175 -5.77 23.29 16.94
CA PHE A 175 -5.45 24.71 16.84
C PHE A 175 -6.51 25.61 17.50
N ALA A 176 -6.08 26.84 17.86
CA ALA A 176 -6.99 27.84 18.34
C ALA A 176 -8.07 28.22 17.29
N PRO A 177 -9.28 28.54 17.70
CA PRO A 177 -10.31 29.07 16.79
C PRO A 177 -9.77 30.26 15.99
N GLY A 178 -9.96 30.24 14.67
CA GLY A 178 -9.48 31.31 13.78
C GLY A 178 -8.13 30.99 13.08
N VAL A 179 -7.45 29.89 13.40
CA VAL A 179 -6.38 29.39 12.57
C VAL A 179 -6.97 28.82 11.28
N GLU A 180 -6.58 29.38 10.15
CA GLU A 180 -7.08 28.95 8.84
C GLU A 180 -6.28 27.73 8.34
N ILE A 181 -6.97 26.61 8.15
CA ILE A 181 -6.37 25.40 7.55
C ILE A 181 -6.44 25.53 6.02
N PRO A 182 -5.35 25.31 5.28
CA PRO A 182 -5.32 25.40 3.83
C PRO A 182 -6.43 24.57 3.16
N ALA A 183 -7.02 25.12 2.09
CA ALA A 183 -8.16 24.51 1.41
C ALA A 183 -7.85 23.10 0.84
N ASP A 184 -6.62 22.87 0.39
CA ASP A 184 -6.15 21.57 -0.10
C ASP A 184 -6.11 20.50 1.01
N MET A 185 -5.99 20.89 2.27
CA MET A 185 -6.04 19.98 3.43
C MET A 185 -7.48 19.69 3.89
N ARG A 186 -8.47 20.28 3.28
CA ARG A 186 -9.89 20.14 3.63
C ARG A 186 -10.75 19.58 2.50
N VAL A 187 -10.12 19.04 1.46
CA VAL A 187 -10.81 18.54 0.25
C VAL A 187 -11.87 17.49 0.57
N GLY A 188 -11.59 16.57 1.48
CA GLY A 188 -12.50 15.50 1.88
C GLY A 188 -13.38 15.80 3.09
N VAL A 189 -13.30 17.01 3.70
CA VAL A 189 -14.15 17.39 4.83
C VAL A 189 -15.58 17.63 4.34
N TYR A 190 -16.53 16.90 4.90
CA TYR A 190 -17.93 16.92 4.47
C TYR A 190 -18.88 17.35 5.63
N ARG A 191 -20.15 17.65 5.29
CA ARG A 191 -21.19 18.15 6.20
C ARG A 191 -22.32 17.16 6.45
N ASP A 192 -22.65 16.33 5.47
CA ASP A 192 -23.74 15.34 5.52
C ASP A 192 -23.48 14.22 4.49
N ALA A 193 -24.31 13.19 4.48
CA ALA A 193 -24.17 12.03 3.59
C ALA A 193 -24.14 12.39 2.10
N ASN A 194 -24.90 13.42 1.68
CA ASN A 194 -24.91 13.86 0.29
C ASN A 194 -23.58 14.58 -0.07
N ASP A 195 -23.08 15.42 0.84
CA ASP A 195 -21.79 16.10 0.66
C ASP A 195 -20.63 15.08 0.65
N ALA A 196 -20.64 14.08 1.54
CA ALA A 196 -19.67 12.97 1.53
C ALA A 196 -19.66 12.23 0.17
N LYS A 197 -20.83 11.97 -0.39
CA LYS A 197 -20.98 11.39 -1.74
C LYS A 197 -20.38 12.32 -2.82
N LEU A 198 -20.66 13.64 -2.77
CA LEU A 198 -20.10 14.59 -3.74
C LEU A 198 -18.58 14.72 -3.62
N LYS A 199 -18.05 14.71 -2.39
CA LYS A 199 -16.60 14.66 -2.14
C LYS A 199 -15.97 13.41 -2.72
N THR A 200 -16.59 12.26 -2.52
CA THR A 200 -16.16 10.98 -3.12
C THR A 200 -16.05 11.06 -4.64
N ARG A 201 -17.07 11.62 -5.30
CA ARG A 201 -17.07 11.85 -6.75
C ARG A 201 -15.96 12.80 -7.19
N TYR A 202 -15.74 13.87 -6.41
CA TYR A 202 -14.66 14.82 -6.66
C TYR A 202 -13.27 14.17 -6.58
N LEU A 203 -13.03 13.30 -5.60
CA LEU A 203 -11.77 12.55 -5.49
C LEU A 203 -11.55 11.68 -6.73
N PHE A 204 -12.55 10.91 -7.17
CA PHE A 204 -12.43 10.10 -8.41
C PHE A 204 -12.18 10.95 -9.65
N GLN A 205 -12.79 12.14 -9.75
CA GLN A 205 -12.53 13.08 -10.85
C GLN A 205 -11.05 13.51 -10.89
N HIS A 206 -10.36 13.50 -9.74
CA HIS A 206 -8.94 13.86 -9.62
C HIS A 206 -7.99 12.64 -9.66
N GLY A 207 -8.51 11.48 -10.06
CA GLY A 207 -7.70 10.33 -10.41
C GLY A 207 -7.33 9.41 -9.26
N VAL A 208 -8.05 9.42 -8.15
CA VAL A 208 -7.86 8.42 -7.09
C VAL A 208 -8.29 7.03 -7.55
N ASP A 209 -7.71 5.99 -6.95
CA ASP A 209 -8.05 4.60 -7.24
C ASP A 209 -9.13 4.06 -6.31
N THR A 210 -9.12 4.47 -5.05
CA THR A 210 -10.02 4.03 -3.97
C THR A 210 -10.32 5.17 -3.01
N ILE A 211 -11.17 4.93 -2.00
CA ILE A 211 -11.58 5.96 -1.04
C ILE A 211 -11.22 5.52 0.38
N LYS A 212 -10.61 6.42 1.15
CA LYS A 212 -10.39 6.28 2.60
C LYS A 212 -11.38 7.14 3.37
N MET A 213 -12.11 6.53 4.29
CA MET A 213 -12.99 7.19 5.25
C MET A 213 -12.39 7.18 6.65
N MET A 214 -12.77 8.18 7.47
CA MET A 214 -12.48 8.23 8.90
C MET A 214 -13.76 7.94 9.69
N GLY A 215 -13.96 6.68 10.06
CA GLY A 215 -15.20 6.21 10.70
C GLY A 215 -15.26 6.46 12.19
N THR A 216 -14.10 6.52 12.84
CA THR A 216 -13.94 6.86 14.27
C THR A 216 -12.82 7.87 14.45
N GLY A 217 -12.69 8.41 15.65
CA GLY A 217 -11.54 9.24 16.02
C GLY A 217 -10.24 8.46 15.99
N SER A 218 -9.13 9.20 15.93
CA SER A 218 -7.76 8.68 15.76
C SER A 218 -6.95 8.72 17.06
N VAL A 219 -5.92 7.89 17.14
CA VAL A 219 -4.92 7.93 18.23
C VAL A 219 -4.07 9.18 18.11
N LEU A 220 -3.58 9.52 16.91
CA LEU A 220 -2.65 10.62 16.66
C LEU A 220 -3.34 11.87 16.09
N ALA A 221 -4.48 12.26 16.65
CA ALA A 221 -5.16 13.50 16.34
C ALA A 221 -5.73 14.12 17.62
N GLU A 222 -5.64 15.44 17.76
CA GLU A 222 -6.20 16.16 18.91
C GLU A 222 -7.72 16.32 18.78
N GLY A 223 -8.43 16.28 19.91
CA GLY A 223 -9.88 16.52 19.96
C GLY A 223 -10.75 15.35 19.48
N THR A 224 -10.16 14.20 19.18
CA THR A 224 -10.87 12.98 18.75
C THR A 224 -10.56 11.81 19.68
N GLU A 225 -11.47 10.82 19.76
CA GLU A 225 -11.29 9.62 20.60
C GLU A 225 -11.49 8.35 19.77
N PRO A 226 -10.57 7.37 19.85
CA PRO A 226 -10.60 6.16 19.02
C PRO A 226 -11.90 5.34 19.16
N GLY A 227 -12.51 5.37 20.36
CA GLY A 227 -13.75 4.68 20.63
C GLY A 227 -15.01 5.32 20.05
N GLN A 228 -14.94 6.61 19.64
CA GLN A 228 -16.09 7.38 19.20
C GLN A 228 -16.29 7.31 17.70
N MET A 229 -17.53 7.03 17.28
CA MET A 229 -17.93 7.17 15.88
C MET A 229 -17.90 8.63 15.45
N GLU A 230 -17.33 8.89 14.28
CA GLU A 230 -17.33 10.18 13.60
C GLU A 230 -18.22 10.17 12.36
N MET A 231 -18.34 9.03 11.68
CA MET A 231 -19.25 8.83 10.56
C MET A 231 -20.41 7.90 10.97
N THR A 232 -21.63 8.27 10.60
CA THR A 232 -22.79 7.38 10.72
C THR A 232 -22.74 6.28 9.66
N GLU A 233 -23.46 5.17 9.88
CA GLU A 233 -23.59 4.09 8.89
C GLU A 233 -24.16 4.61 7.56
N GLU A 234 -25.10 5.58 7.59
CA GLU A 234 -25.70 6.19 6.40
C GLU A 234 -24.66 6.95 5.57
N GLU A 235 -23.81 7.75 6.20
CA GLU A 235 -22.73 8.50 5.56
C GLU A 235 -21.70 7.57 4.93
N MET A 236 -21.25 6.55 5.69
CA MET A 236 -20.34 5.53 5.16
C MET A 236 -20.95 4.79 3.95
N ARG A 237 -22.25 4.46 4.03
CA ARG A 237 -22.98 3.81 2.95
C ARG A 237 -23.06 4.66 1.69
N ALA A 238 -23.25 5.97 1.85
CA ALA A 238 -23.28 6.91 0.72
C ALA A 238 -21.95 6.95 -0.03
N VAL A 239 -20.83 6.95 0.71
CA VAL A 239 -19.47 6.89 0.15
C VAL A 239 -19.22 5.54 -0.55
N VAL A 240 -19.57 4.42 0.11
CA VAL A 240 -19.39 3.07 -0.46
C VAL A 240 -20.20 2.88 -1.76
N GLN A 241 -21.42 3.39 -1.78
CA GLN A 241 -22.27 3.32 -2.98
C GLN A 241 -21.68 4.13 -4.13
N GLU A 242 -21.16 5.32 -3.86
CA GLU A 242 -20.52 6.15 -4.89
C GLU A 242 -19.23 5.51 -5.40
N ALA A 243 -18.39 4.93 -4.52
CA ALA A 243 -17.21 4.20 -4.93
C ALA A 243 -17.54 3.03 -5.89
N LYS A 244 -18.63 2.31 -5.62
CA LYS A 244 -19.11 1.23 -6.50
C LYS A 244 -19.54 1.74 -7.88
N VAL A 245 -20.12 2.95 -7.99
CA VAL A 245 -20.44 3.57 -9.29
C VAL A 245 -19.17 3.74 -10.14
N HIS A 246 -18.05 4.05 -9.50
CA HIS A 246 -16.74 4.17 -10.12
C HIS A 246 -16.01 2.82 -10.29
N LYS A 247 -16.67 1.67 -10.04
CA LYS A 247 -16.11 0.31 -10.07
C LYS A 247 -14.94 0.14 -9.11
N SER A 248 -14.97 0.89 -8.02
CA SER A 248 -13.98 0.91 -6.96
C SER A 248 -14.60 0.54 -5.61
N TYR A 249 -13.86 0.71 -4.55
CA TYR A 249 -14.28 0.40 -3.19
C TYR A 249 -13.84 1.52 -2.21
N ALA A 250 -14.37 1.44 -1.00
CA ALA A 250 -13.95 2.28 0.11
C ALA A 250 -13.39 1.41 1.23
N THR A 251 -12.40 1.96 1.93
CA THR A 251 -11.83 1.46 3.18
C THR A 251 -12.08 2.48 4.29
N VAL A 252 -11.98 2.04 5.55
CA VAL A 252 -12.29 2.91 6.69
C VAL A 252 -11.28 2.76 7.81
N HIS A 253 -10.78 3.88 8.32
CA HIS A 253 -10.15 3.98 9.62
C HIS A 253 -11.21 3.79 10.71
N ALA A 254 -11.09 2.78 11.54
CA ALA A 254 -12.00 2.59 12.67
C ALA A 254 -11.34 1.80 13.80
N HIS A 255 -11.33 2.40 14.98
CA HIS A 255 -10.87 1.75 16.21
C HIS A 255 -12.04 1.22 17.03
N GLY A 256 -13.10 2.03 17.24
CA GLY A 256 -14.23 1.68 18.09
C GLY A 256 -15.13 0.59 17.53
N ALA A 257 -15.58 -0.35 18.38
CA ALA A 257 -16.36 -1.52 17.94
C ALA A 257 -17.63 -1.15 17.18
N GLU A 258 -18.37 -0.13 17.62
CA GLU A 258 -19.60 0.31 16.93
C GLU A 258 -19.32 0.92 15.56
N GLY A 259 -18.24 1.73 15.44
CA GLY A 259 -17.80 2.27 14.16
C GLY A 259 -17.36 1.19 13.18
N ILE A 260 -16.61 0.19 13.67
CA ILE A 260 -16.20 -0.98 12.87
C ILE A 260 -17.44 -1.73 12.34
N LYS A 261 -18.40 -2.05 13.24
CA LYS A 261 -19.61 -2.77 12.85
C LYS A 261 -20.48 -1.98 11.87
N ALA A 262 -20.62 -0.66 12.08
CA ALA A 262 -21.34 0.22 11.15
C ALA A 262 -20.67 0.25 9.78
N ALA A 263 -19.35 0.34 9.71
CA ALA A 263 -18.59 0.33 8.47
C ALA A 263 -18.75 -0.99 7.70
N ILE A 264 -18.69 -2.12 8.39
CA ILE A 264 -18.91 -3.44 7.77
C ILE A 264 -20.33 -3.53 7.20
N ARG A 265 -21.37 -3.09 7.95
CA ARG A 265 -22.75 -3.05 7.47
C ARG A 265 -22.96 -2.06 6.31
N ALA A 266 -22.20 -0.98 6.27
CA ALA A 266 -22.18 -0.05 5.14
C ALA A 266 -21.56 -0.65 3.89
N GLY A 267 -20.75 -1.73 4.01
CA GLY A 267 -20.19 -2.50 2.92
C GLY A 267 -18.80 -2.06 2.50
N VAL A 268 -17.97 -1.58 3.43
CA VAL A 268 -16.54 -1.32 3.21
C VAL A 268 -15.81 -2.60 2.83
N LYS A 269 -14.74 -2.47 2.05
CA LYS A 269 -13.92 -3.62 1.66
C LYS A 269 -12.92 -4.01 2.76
N SER A 270 -12.33 -3.02 3.43
CA SER A 270 -11.45 -3.25 4.58
C SER A 270 -11.72 -2.26 5.71
N VAL A 271 -11.35 -2.69 6.91
CA VAL A 271 -11.28 -1.87 8.13
C VAL A 271 -9.83 -1.81 8.57
N GLU A 272 -9.33 -0.60 8.66
CA GLU A 272 -7.98 -0.28 9.11
C GLU A 272 -7.93 -0.17 10.63
N HIS A 273 -6.82 -0.59 11.24
CA HIS A 273 -6.57 -0.64 12.68
C HIS A 273 -7.44 -1.65 13.46
N ALA A 274 -8.76 -1.49 13.44
CA ALA A 274 -9.73 -2.36 14.12
C ALA A 274 -9.38 -2.61 15.60
N SER A 275 -8.88 -1.62 16.33
CA SER A 275 -8.22 -1.83 17.65
C SER A 275 -9.14 -2.36 18.71
N LEU A 276 -10.36 -1.83 18.84
CA LEU A 276 -11.34 -2.23 19.87
C LEU A 276 -12.38 -3.22 19.29
N LEU A 277 -11.98 -4.02 18.29
CA LEU A 277 -12.85 -5.01 17.65
C LEU A 277 -13.32 -6.07 18.64
N ASP A 278 -14.64 -6.22 18.80
CA ASP A 278 -15.28 -7.22 19.64
C ASP A 278 -15.61 -8.53 18.89
N ASP A 279 -16.11 -9.53 19.61
CA ASP A 279 -16.43 -10.84 19.04
C ASP A 279 -17.57 -10.78 18.00
N GLU A 280 -18.51 -9.83 18.16
CA GLU A 280 -19.57 -9.57 17.18
C GLU A 280 -18.99 -8.97 15.90
N GLY A 281 -18.10 -7.99 16.01
CA GLY A 281 -17.40 -7.38 14.89
C GLY A 281 -16.52 -8.39 14.11
N ILE A 282 -15.83 -9.29 14.83
CA ILE A 282 -15.07 -10.40 14.24
C ILE A 282 -16.00 -11.30 13.41
N LYS A 283 -17.14 -11.69 13.98
CA LYS A 283 -18.14 -12.51 13.28
C LYS A 283 -18.66 -11.78 12.06
N LEU A 284 -19.00 -10.51 12.20
CA LEU A 284 -19.53 -9.69 11.11
C LEU A 284 -18.52 -9.52 9.96
N ALA A 285 -17.25 -9.26 10.27
CA ALA A 285 -16.18 -9.17 9.29
C ALA A 285 -16.02 -10.47 8.50
N LYS A 286 -16.02 -11.61 9.20
CA LYS A 286 -15.94 -12.93 8.58
C LYS A 286 -17.13 -13.21 7.66
N ASP A 287 -18.35 -12.96 8.12
CA ASP A 287 -19.59 -13.28 7.40
C ASP A 287 -19.74 -12.41 6.13
N ASN A 288 -19.26 -11.18 6.16
CA ASN A 288 -19.28 -10.25 5.01
C ASN A 288 -18.04 -10.33 4.12
N GLY A 289 -17.00 -11.08 4.52
CA GLY A 289 -15.74 -11.16 3.80
C GLY A 289 -14.94 -9.85 3.82
N THR A 290 -15.24 -8.97 4.80
CA THR A 290 -14.50 -7.72 5.01
C THR A 290 -13.10 -8.03 5.52
N TYR A 291 -12.10 -7.39 4.93
CA TYR A 291 -10.71 -7.51 5.36
C TYR A 291 -10.45 -6.69 6.62
N LEU A 292 -9.52 -7.16 7.44
CA LEU A 292 -8.92 -6.36 8.49
C LEU A 292 -7.47 -6.04 8.09
N VAL A 293 -7.05 -4.81 8.31
CA VAL A 293 -5.68 -4.33 8.10
C VAL A 293 -5.22 -3.72 9.42
N MET A 294 -4.47 -4.52 10.19
CA MET A 294 -4.19 -4.22 11.60
C MET A 294 -2.69 -3.99 11.81
N ASP A 295 -2.33 -2.78 12.13
CA ASP A 295 -0.98 -2.24 12.33
C ASP A 295 -0.44 -2.50 13.75
N ILE A 296 -0.35 -3.75 14.14
CA ILE A 296 -0.10 -4.20 15.53
C ILE A 296 1.31 -3.92 16.08
N TYR A 297 2.23 -3.39 15.26
CA TYR A 297 3.54 -2.91 15.68
C TYR A 297 3.50 -1.46 16.20
N ASN A 298 2.69 -0.59 15.60
CA ASN A 298 2.66 0.86 15.85
C ASN A 298 2.63 1.24 17.32
N GLY A 299 1.82 0.54 18.11
CA GLY A 299 1.65 0.87 19.52
C GLY A 299 2.94 0.85 20.33
N ASP A 300 3.88 -0.07 20.05
CA ASP A 300 5.16 -0.12 20.74
C ASP A 300 6.04 1.05 20.30
N TYR A 301 6.07 1.40 19.00
CA TYR A 301 6.81 2.55 18.50
C TYR A 301 6.29 3.86 19.10
N ILE A 302 4.98 4.10 19.09
CA ILE A 302 4.36 5.29 19.68
C ILE A 302 4.68 5.39 21.16
N ASN A 303 4.64 4.26 21.89
CA ASN A 303 4.98 4.24 23.31
C ASN A 303 6.45 4.57 23.55
N GLU A 304 7.38 3.97 22.80
CA GLU A 304 8.82 4.16 22.99
C GLU A 304 9.27 5.55 22.54
N VAL A 305 9.04 5.87 21.27
CA VAL A 305 9.52 7.12 20.65
C VAL A 305 8.70 8.32 21.13
N GLY A 306 7.39 8.15 21.29
CA GLY A 306 6.54 9.22 21.79
C GLY A 306 6.90 9.71 23.17
N HIS A 307 7.30 8.81 24.09
CA HIS A 307 7.83 9.22 25.40
C HIS A 307 9.21 9.89 25.30
N GLN A 308 10.10 9.38 24.44
CA GLN A 308 11.44 9.93 24.23
C GLN A 308 11.38 11.34 23.63
N GLU A 309 10.48 11.58 22.70
CA GLU A 309 10.34 12.84 21.97
C GLU A 309 9.28 13.78 22.55
N ASN A 310 8.67 13.41 23.67
CA ASN A 310 7.61 14.17 24.36
C ASN A 310 6.39 14.47 23.43
N TRP A 311 5.85 13.44 22.81
CA TRP A 311 4.61 13.57 22.05
C TRP A 311 3.45 13.97 22.94
N PRO A 312 2.36 14.53 22.38
CA PRO A 312 1.19 14.95 23.17
C PRO A 312 0.69 13.83 24.11
N GLU A 313 0.42 14.18 25.37
CA GLU A 313 -0.06 13.22 26.38
C GLU A 313 -1.36 12.50 25.95
N SER A 314 -2.21 13.22 25.20
CA SER A 314 -3.43 12.66 24.61
C SER A 314 -3.13 11.49 23.66
N TYR A 315 -2.06 11.58 22.84
CA TYR A 315 -1.63 10.51 21.92
C TYR A 315 -1.15 9.29 22.69
N LEU A 316 -0.28 9.49 23.69
CA LEU A 316 0.27 8.42 24.52
C LEU A 316 -0.81 7.67 25.31
N ARG A 317 -1.79 8.42 25.88
CA ARG A 317 -2.96 7.84 26.58
C ARG A 317 -3.78 6.97 25.62
N LYS A 318 -4.19 7.52 24.46
CA LYS A 318 -5.00 6.81 23.46
C LYS A 318 -4.27 5.57 22.92
N ASN A 319 -2.96 5.67 22.72
CA ASN A 319 -2.15 4.54 22.33
C ASN A 319 -2.15 3.43 23.39
N ALA A 320 -1.97 3.78 24.68
CA ALA A 320 -2.01 2.82 25.76
C ALA A 320 -3.39 2.11 25.88
N GLU A 321 -4.47 2.84 25.64
CA GLU A 321 -5.84 2.30 25.67
C GLU A 321 -6.15 1.35 24.50
N THR A 322 -5.46 1.46 23.37
CA THR A 322 -5.78 0.70 22.15
C THR A 322 -4.83 -0.45 21.86
N THR A 323 -3.54 -0.34 22.19
CA THR A 323 -2.49 -1.25 21.72
C THR A 323 -2.71 -2.71 22.13
N ASP A 324 -2.84 -3.00 23.40
CA ASP A 324 -2.98 -4.41 23.86
C ASP A 324 -4.34 -5.01 23.50
N VAL A 325 -5.38 -4.19 23.47
CA VAL A 325 -6.73 -4.62 23.04
C VAL A 325 -6.71 -5.00 21.55
N GLN A 326 -6.05 -4.20 20.71
CA GLN A 326 -5.86 -4.49 19.28
C GLN A 326 -5.15 -5.84 19.07
N ARG A 327 -4.08 -6.10 19.82
CA ARG A 327 -3.34 -7.37 19.73
C ARG A 327 -4.17 -8.59 20.16
N GLN A 328 -5.05 -8.42 21.16
CA GLN A 328 -6.00 -9.45 21.54
C GLN A 328 -7.06 -9.69 20.46
N ALA A 329 -7.60 -8.60 19.89
CA ALA A 329 -8.54 -8.67 18.78
C ALA A 329 -7.90 -9.34 17.54
N PHE A 330 -6.65 -9.01 17.21
CA PHE A 330 -5.89 -9.66 16.15
C PHE A 330 -5.80 -11.18 16.34
N ARG A 331 -5.40 -11.65 17.54
CA ARG A 331 -5.35 -13.10 17.84
C ARG A 331 -6.70 -13.78 17.64
N LYS A 332 -7.79 -13.15 18.09
CA LYS A 332 -9.14 -13.68 17.94
C LYS A 332 -9.55 -13.72 16.46
N ALA A 333 -9.24 -12.67 15.69
CA ALA A 333 -9.56 -12.59 14.28
C ALA A 333 -8.78 -13.65 13.46
N VAL A 334 -7.48 -13.84 13.74
CA VAL A 334 -6.67 -14.93 13.15
C VAL A 334 -7.31 -16.29 13.44
N LYS A 335 -7.63 -16.58 14.72
CA LYS A 335 -8.25 -17.84 15.13
C LYS A 335 -9.63 -18.06 14.48
N ALA A 336 -10.39 -17.00 14.29
CA ALA A 336 -11.69 -17.04 13.63
C ALA A 336 -11.59 -17.24 12.12
N GLY A 337 -10.42 -17.04 11.50
CA GLY A 337 -10.21 -17.14 10.07
C GLY A 337 -10.80 -15.95 9.29
N VAL A 338 -10.78 -14.76 9.89
CA VAL A 338 -11.07 -13.50 9.17
C VAL A 338 -9.94 -13.23 8.18
N LYS A 339 -10.24 -12.65 7.02
CA LYS A 339 -9.24 -12.21 6.08
C LYS A 339 -8.45 -11.04 6.66
N ILE A 340 -7.15 -11.21 6.86
CA ILE A 340 -6.25 -10.16 7.37
C ILE A 340 -5.20 -9.89 6.31
N ALA A 341 -5.17 -8.67 5.77
CA ALA A 341 -4.12 -8.19 4.89
C ALA A 341 -3.05 -7.44 5.68
N TYR A 342 -1.82 -7.49 5.20
CA TYR A 342 -0.70 -6.79 5.79
C TYR A 342 -0.86 -5.29 5.62
N GLY A 343 -0.69 -4.52 6.67
CA GLY A 343 -0.68 -3.07 6.63
C GLY A 343 0.03 -2.52 7.85
N THR A 344 0.79 -1.46 7.67
CA THR A 344 1.76 -0.99 8.65
C THR A 344 1.46 0.36 9.25
N ASP A 345 0.72 1.20 8.54
CA ASP A 345 0.56 2.61 8.85
C ASP A 345 1.91 3.36 8.88
N ALA A 346 2.82 2.93 7.96
CA ALA A 346 4.14 3.56 7.82
C ALA A 346 4.01 5.02 7.41
N GLY A 347 4.70 5.90 8.13
CA GLY A 347 4.51 7.33 8.26
C GLY A 347 4.32 7.68 9.73
N VAL A 348 3.64 6.81 10.51
CA VAL A 348 3.65 6.87 11.98
C VAL A 348 5.02 6.50 12.52
N TYR A 349 5.66 5.52 11.92
CA TYR A 349 7.06 5.17 12.17
C TYR A 349 7.88 5.22 10.87
N PRO A 350 9.23 5.25 10.96
CA PRO A 350 10.07 5.53 9.79
C PRO A 350 9.79 4.63 8.60
N ILE A 351 9.53 5.25 7.46
CA ILE A 351 9.35 4.61 6.17
C ILE A 351 10.59 3.75 5.83
N GLY A 352 10.35 2.58 5.25
CA GLY A 352 11.40 1.60 4.94
C GLY A 352 11.66 0.57 6.04
N THR A 353 10.99 0.70 7.20
CA THR A 353 11.04 -0.30 8.28
C THR A 353 9.75 -1.12 8.39
N ASN A 354 8.92 -1.07 7.37
CA ASN A 354 7.62 -1.74 7.27
C ASN A 354 7.66 -3.22 7.69
N ALA A 355 8.73 -3.95 7.36
CA ALA A 355 8.86 -5.38 7.64
C ALA A 355 8.88 -5.76 9.14
N LYS A 356 9.09 -4.79 10.06
CA LYS A 356 9.01 -5.04 11.52
C LYS A 356 7.67 -5.62 11.95
N GLN A 357 6.59 -5.31 11.25
CA GLN A 357 5.26 -5.84 11.54
C GLN A 357 5.17 -7.36 11.41
N PHE A 358 5.96 -8.02 10.55
CA PHE A 358 5.92 -9.48 10.37
C PHE A 358 6.17 -10.23 11.67
N ALA A 359 7.18 -9.82 12.43
CA ALA A 359 7.51 -10.46 13.71
C ALA A 359 6.34 -10.35 14.71
N TYR A 360 5.62 -9.23 14.71
CA TYR A 360 4.43 -9.03 15.54
C TYR A 360 3.27 -9.90 15.08
N MET A 361 3.01 -10.01 13.77
CA MET A 361 1.94 -10.88 13.26
C MET A 361 2.17 -12.34 13.68
N VAL A 362 3.40 -12.83 13.62
CA VAL A 362 3.77 -14.18 14.08
C VAL A 362 3.65 -14.30 15.60
N LYS A 363 4.19 -13.36 16.38
CA LYS A 363 4.09 -13.31 17.85
C LYS A 363 2.63 -13.34 18.31
N PHE A 364 1.73 -12.74 17.54
CA PHE A 364 0.31 -12.61 17.90
C PHE A 364 -0.61 -13.61 17.19
N GLY A 365 -0.10 -14.68 16.57
CA GLY A 365 -0.87 -15.87 16.26
C GLY A 365 -0.88 -16.36 14.82
N MET A 366 -0.30 -15.63 13.87
CA MET A 366 -0.09 -16.14 12.51
C MET A 366 1.10 -17.10 12.46
N THR A 367 1.06 -18.07 11.55
CA THR A 367 2.27 -18.77 11.13
C THR A 367 3.11 -17.84 10.23
N PRO A 368 4.45 -18.06 10.08
CA PRO A 368 5.24 -17.28 9.15
C PRO A 368 4.67 -17.27 7.72
N MET A 369 4.18 -18.40 7.24
CA MET A 369 3.52 -18.48 5.93
C MET A 369 2.27 -17.61 5.85
N GLN A 370 1.42 -17.62 6.88
CA GLN A 370 0.22 -16.76 6.91
C GLN A 370 0.59 -15.27 6.91
N ALA A 371 1.63 -14.88 7.64
CA ALA A 371 2.12 -13.50 7.64
C ALA A 371 2.64 -13.09 6.25
N ILE A 372 3.40 -13.96 5.56
CA ILE A 372 3.84 -13.71 4.18
C ILE A 372 2.65 -13.66 3.22
N GLN A 373 1.68 -14.57 3.35
CA GLN A 373 0.47 -14.57 2.53
C GLN A 373 -0.35 -13.29 2.71
N SER A 374 -0.41 -12.74 3.93
CA SER A 374 -1.12 -11.48 4.21
C SER A 374 -0.50 -10.30 3.46
N ALA A 375 0.82 -10.30 3.23
CA ALA A 375 1.57 -9.29 2.49
C ALA A 375 1.75 -9.63 0.99
N THR A 376 1.07 -10.63 0.49
CA THR A 376 1.19 -11.09 -0.90
C THR A 376 -0.18 -11.39 -1.49
N VAL A 377 -0.60 -12.65 -1.54
CA VAL A 377 -1.85 -13.05 -2.20
C VAL A 377 -3.11 -12.46 -1.56
N VAL A 378 -3.13 -12.30 -0.23
CA VAL A 378 -4.29 -11.73 0.48
C VAL A 378 -4.40 -10.22 0.23
N ALA A 379 -3.27 -9.50 0.27
CA ALA A 379 -3.23 -8.09 -0.06
C ALA A 379 -3.56 -7.83 -1.54
N ALA A 380 -3.05 -8.67 -2.45
CA ALA A 380 -3.38 -8.59 -3.87
C ALA A 380 -4.88 -8.79 -4.14
N ASP A 381 -5.55 -9.71 -3.39
CA ASP A 381 -7.01 -9.92 -3.47
C ASP A 381 -7.78 -8.69 -2.93
N LEU A 382 -7.30 -8.08 -1.85
CA LEU A 382 -7.88 -6.83 -1.33
C LEU A 382 -7.76 -5.69 -2.35
N LEU A 383 -6.63 -5.56 -3.06
CA LEU A 383 -6.45 -4.55 -4.12
C LEU A 383 -7.28 -4.83 -5.39
N ASN A 384 -7.82 -6.03 -5.60
CA ASN A 384 -8.33 -6.56 -6.88
C ASN A 384 -7.22 -6.70 -7.95
N TRP A 385 -5.96 -6.82 -7.56
CA TRP A 385 -4.79 -6.94 -8.43
C TRP A 385 -4.18 -8.35 -8.41
N GLN A 386 -4.94 -9.36 -7.97
CA GLN A 386 -4.48 -10.74 -7.82
C GLN A 386 -4.05 -11.41 -9.14
N GLN A 387 -4.36 -10.81 -10.28
CA GLN A 387 -3.87 -11.27 -11.58
C GLN A 387 -2.53 -10.64 -11.98
N ASP A 388 -2.13 -9.58 -11.30
CA ASP A 388 -0.95 -8.77 -11.65
C ASP A 388 0.19 -8.90 -10.63
N VAL A 389 -0.12 -8.98 -9.33
CA VAL A 389 0.87 -8.98 -8.23
C VAL A 389 0.59 -10.07 -7.20
N GLY A 390 1.45 -10.21 -6.20
CA GLY A 390 1.25 -11.03 -5.02
C GLY A 390 1.68 -12.50 -5.14
N ALA A 391 2.17 -12.96 -6.30
CA ALA A 391 2.81 -14.27 -6.40
C ALA A 391 3.83 -14.31 -7.55
N VAL A 392 4.79 -15.23 -7.45
CA VAL A 392 5.73 -15.54 -8.53
C VAL A 392 5.08 -16.61 -9.39
N SER A 393 4.28 -16.19 -10.36
CA SER A 393 3.59 -17.09 -11.29
C SER A 393 3.38 -16.45 -12.65
N ALA A 394 3.20 -17.28 -13.68
CA ALA A 394 3.06 -16.83 -15.07
C ALA A 394 1.90 -15.81 -15.23
N GLY A 395 2.15 -14.77 -15.99
CA GLY A 395 1.23 -13.68 -16.28
C GLY A 395 1.36 -12.47 -15.34
N ARG A 396 1.89 -12.65 -14.13
CA ARG A 396 2.07 -11.57 -13.15
C ARG A 396 3.32 -10.73 -13.43
N PHE A 397 3.37 -9.53 -12.88
CA PHE A 397 4.58 -8.72 -12.92
C PHE A 397 5.74 -9.46 -12.25
N ALA A 398 6.94 -9.31 -12.79
CA ALA A 398 8.16 -9.81 -12.21
C ALA A 398 8.62 -8.91 -11.07
N ASP A 399 7.77 -8.83 -10.03
CA ASP A 399 8.01 -8.14 -8.79
C ASP A 399 8.36 -9.19 -7.74
N MET A 400 9.62 -9.22 -7.31
CA MET A 400 10.19 -10.24 -6.43
C MET A 400 11.19 -9.65 -5.47
N ILE A 401 11.37 -10.33 -4.34
CA ILE A 401 12.48 -10.08 -3.43
C ILE A 401 13.29 -11.35 -3.23
N ALA A 402 14.58 -11.19 -2.98
CA ALA A 402 15.48 -12.28 -2.62
C ALA A 402 16.18 -11.96 -1.30
N VAL A 403 16.01 -12.83 -0.31
CA VAL A 403 16.53 -12.70 1.05
C VAL A 403 17.57 -13.78 1.35
N ASP A 404 18.44 -13.48 2.32
CA ASP A 404 19.36 -14.45 2.89
C ASP A 404 18.68 -15.19 4.06
N GLY A 405 18.63 -16.52 3.99
CA GLY A 405 17.99 -17.36 5.01
C GLY A 405 16.57 -17.81 4.65
N ASP A 406 15.91 -18.40 5.64
CA ASP A 406 14.56 -18.98 5.50
C ASP A 406 13.55 -18.19 6.33
N PRO A 407 12.68 -17.38 5.69
CA PRO A 407 11.66 -16.58 6.39
C PRO A 407 10.55 -17.42 7.03
N LEU A 408 10.45 -18.71 6.72
CA LEU A 408 9.51 -19.61 7.37
C LEU A 408 10.07 -20.17 8.69
N ALA A 409 11.40 -20.25 8.82
CA ALA A 409 12.07 -20.60 10.06
C ALA A 409 12.28 -19.37 10.97
N ASP A 410 12.66 -18.24 10.39
CA ASP A 410 12.84 -16.97 11.09
C ASP A 410 12.30 -15.82 10.23
N ILE A 411 11.12 -15.34 10.60
CA ILE A 411 10.44 -14.27 9.85
C ILE A 411 11.19 -12.94 9.91
N SER A 412 12.08 -12.73 10.90
CA SER A 412 12.85 -11.49 11.05
C SER A 412 13.89 -11.27 9.94
N VAL A 413 14.19 -12.30 9.13
CA VAL A 413 15.05 -12.12 7.96
C VAL A 413 14.47 -11.13 6.96
N LEU A 414 13.15 -10.92 6.97
CA LEU A 414 12.46 -9.92 6.13
C LEU A 414 12.74 -8.47 6.57
N GLU A 415 13.22 -8.25 7.80
CA GLU A 415 13.61 -6.91 8.29
C GLU A 415 14.96 -6.44 7.69
N LYS A 416 15.73 -7.35 7.12
CA LYS A 416 16.97 -7.02 6.42
C LYS A 416 16.66 -6.61 4.99
N LEU A 417 17.35 -5.58 4.50
CA LEU A 417 17.13 -5.09 3.13
C LEU A 417 17.38 -6.22 2.12
N PRO A 418 16.37 -6.62 1.35
CA PRO A 418 16.48 -7.67 0.34
C PRO A 418 17.13 -7.15 -0.94
N VAL A 419 17.47 -8.07 -1.84
CA VAL A 419 17.60 -7.72 -3.26
C VAL A 419 16.19 -7.62 -3.84
N VAL A 420 15.88 -6.51 -4.49
CA VAL A 420 14.53 -6.22 -5.00
C VAL A 420 14.54 -6.21 -6.53
N MET A 421 13.57 -6.87 -7.12
CA MET A 421 13.22 -6.75 -8.54
C MET A 421 11.81 -6.19 -8.67
N LYS A 422 11.64 -5.19 -9.52
CA LYS A 422 10.32 -4.64 -9.88
C LYS A 422 10.19 -4.58 -11.40
N GLY A 423 9.14 -5.18 -11.95
CA GLY A 423 8.91 -5.21 -13.40
C GLY A 423 10.08 -5.85 -14.16
N GLY A 424 10.70 -6.90 -13.63
CA GLY A 424 11.84 -7.59 -14.25
C GLY A 424 13.19 -6.88 -14.14
N ALA A 425 13.24 -5.67 -13.58
CA ALA A 425 14.47 -4.90 -13.38
C ALA A 425 14.91 -4.90 -11.91
N LEU A 426 16.21 -5.08 -11.66
CA LEU A 426 16.78 -4.95 -10.33
C LEU A 426 16.72 -3.49 -9.86
N VAL A 427 16.27 -3.30 -8.62
CA VAL A 427 16.22 -1.99 -7.98
C VAL A 427 17.63 -1.64 -7.48
N PRO A 428 18.22 -0.51 -7.90
CA PRO A 428 19.54 -0.09 -7.45
C PRO A 428 19.58 0.07 -5.92
N ALA A 429 20.71 -0.33 -5.31
CA ALA A 429 20.90 -0.26 -3.86
C ALA A 429 21.27 1.16 -3.38
N ASP A 430 21.96 1.96 -4.20
CA ASP A 430 22.72 3.14 -3.77
C ASP A 430 22.29 4.43 -4.48
N LEU A 431 21.00 4.62 -4.76
CA LEU A 431 20.52 5.84 -5.42
C LEU A 431 20.49 7.07 -4.52
N LEU A 432 20.35 6.87 -3.21
CA LEU A 432 20.35 7.95 -2.23
C LEU A 432 21.47 7.71 -1.21
N PRO A 433 22.58 8.44 -1.26
CA PRO A 433 23.65 8.30 -0.29
C PRO A 433 23.15 8.60 1.13
N GLY A 434 23.41 7.69 2.07
CA GLY A 434 23.09 7.87 3.49
C GLY A 434 21.71 7.37 3.94
N LEU A 435 21.04 6.55 3.12
CA LEU A 435 19.84 5.79 3.52
C LEU A 435 20.20 4.37 3.90
#